data_c746d3b01756af1b8b18fab6b6668a93
#
_entry.id   c746d3b01756af1b8b18fab6b6668a93
#
_cell.length_a   1.000
_cell.length_b   1.000
_cell.length_c   1.000
_cell.angle_alpha   90.00
_cell.angle_beta   90.00
_cell.angle_gamma   90.00
#
_symmetry.space_group_name_H-M   'P 1'
#
loop_
_entity.id
_entity.type
_entity.pdbx_description
1 polymer ?
#
loop_
_entity_poly.entity_id
_entity_poly.type
_entity_poly.pdbx_seq_one_letter_code
_entity_poly.pdbx_strand_id
1 'polypeptide(L)'
;MLNFCSLYSGSSGNSLLVSTENTNILIDAGVSSKKIETALNNLDVDPYKLNGILITHEHSDHIQGLGTFAKKFDLPVYVNQKTLDAMPKQKEKIAEKNINIIKIEEKFEINDSKIKPFSIPHDAANPCGFCIFKDNKKMSIATDIGHMTNGILKNLEDSLFVLLESNYDPEVLMYSKYPYPLKNRIRGPIGHLSNQDAGKTISCLLHSGLKQAMLGHLSKESNFPELAYKTVVEDLISNNYDENSLNLYVAKRDEQSKIINI
;
A
#
# COMPACT_ATOMS: atom_id res chain seq x y z
N MET A 1 8.04 18.58 -4.84
CA MET A 1 6.73 18.09 -4.36
C MET A 1 6.79 16.59 -4.11
N LEU A 2 5.91 16.03 -3.26
CA LEU A 2 5.71 14.59 -3.10
C LEU A 2 4.22 14.33 -3.28
N ASN A 3 3.85 13.45 -4.20
CA ASN A 3 2.46 13.20 -4.58
C ASN A 3 2.14 11.71 -4.48
N PHE A 4 0.90 11.41 -4.18
CA PHE A 4 0.37 10.05 -4.11
C PHE A 4 -0.95 9.91 -4.89
N CYS A 5 -1.13 8.77 -5.55
CA CYS A 5 -2.40 8.38 -6.14
C CYS A 5 -2.60 6.86 -6.00
N SER A 6 -3.73 6.45 -5.46
CA SER A 6 -4.17 5.06 -5.53
C SER A 6 -4.78 4.81 -6.90
N LEU A 7 -4.15 3.98 -7.72
CA LEU A 7 -4.71 3.57 -9.01
C LEU A 7 -5.78 2.49 -8.82
N TYR A 8 -5.48 1.52 -7.97
CA TYR A 8 -6.35 0.43 -7.55
C TYR A 8 -5.98 0.03 -6.11
N SER A 9 -6.97 -0.26 -5.27
CA SER A 9 -6.71 -0.71 -3.90
C SER A 9 -7.80 -1.64 -3.36
N GLY A 10 -7.45 -2.88 -3.05
CA GLY A 10 -8.32 -3.87 -2.45
C GLY A 10 -7.87 -5.30 -2.77
N SER A 11 -8.50 -6.29 -2.16
CA SER A 11 -8.17 -7.72 -2.28
C SER A 11 -8.29 -8.31 -3.70
N SER A 12 -8.61 -7.50 -4.71
CA SER A 12 -8.70 -7.91 -6.13
C SER A 12 -7.57 -7.32 -6.99
N GLY A 13 -6.77 -6.43 -6.44
CA GLY A 13 -5.61 -5.86 -7.10
C GLY A 13 -5.22 -4.50 -6.55
N ASN A 14 -3.93 -4.34 -6.32
CA ASN A 14 -3.32 -3.14 -5.76
C ASN A 14 -2.29 -2.57 -6.74
N SER A 15 -2.32 -1.28 -6.92
CA SER A 15 -1.32 -0.55 -7.70
C SER A 15 -1.39 0.93 -7.31
N LEU A 16 -0.28 1.48 -6.86
CA LEU A 16 -0.20 2.82 -6.31
C LEU A 16 0.87 3.61 -7.05
N LEU A 17 0.63 4.89 -7.29
CA LEU A 17 1.60 5.80 -7.90
C LEU A 17 2.12 6.78 -6.85
N VAL A 18 3.43 6.89 -6.75
CA VAL A 18 4.13 7.94 -6.02
C VAL A 18 4.96 8.74 -7.01
N SER A 19 4.84 10.07 -6.97
CA SER A 19 5.60 10.93 -7.87
C SER A 19 6.21 12.13 -7.17
N THR A 20 7.35 12.57 -7.70
CA THR A 20 8.01 13.83 -7.38
C THR A 20 8.23 14.63 -8.68
N GLU A 21 9.07 15.66 -8.64
CA GLU A 21 9.49 16.37 -9.85
C GLU A 21 10.30 15.49 -10.81
N ASN A 22 11.09 14.54 -10.26
CA ASN A 22 12.06 13.76 -11.04
C ASN A 22 11.85 12.23 -10.92
N THR A 23 10.85 11.80 -10.15
CA THR A 23 10.64 10.37 -9.86
C THR A 23 9.18 10.00 -10.01
N ASN A 24 8.90 8.94 -10.76
CA ASN A 24 7.61 8.26 -10.81
C ASN A 24 7.81 6.78 -10.42
N ILE A 25 7.21 6.35 -9.34
CA ILE A 25 7.34 4.99 -8.81
C ILE A 25 5.96 4.35 -8.75
N LEU A 26 5.85 3.16 -9.30
CA LEU A 26 4.70 2.30 -9.08
C LEU A 26 4.97 1.41 -7.85
N ILE A 27 4.00 1.25 -6.96
CA ILE A 27 4.07 0.29 -5.87
C ILE A 27 3.00 -0.76 -6.12
N ASP A 28 3.45 -1.98 -6.29
CA ASP A 28 2.70 -3.14 -6.75
C ASP A 28 2.06 -2.99 -8.15
N ALA A 29 1.84 -4.13 -8.77
CA ALA A 29 1.23 -4.27 -10.08
C ALA A 29 0.19 -5.41 -10.06
N GLY A 30 -0.76 -5.29 -9.14
CA GLY A 30 -1.72 -6.34 -8.78
C GLY A 30 -2.91 -6.47 -9.72
N VAL A 31 -3.03 -5.58 -10.71
CA VAL A 31 -4.04 -5.67 -11.78
C VAL A 31 -3.36 -5.88 -13.14
N SER A 32 -4.14 -6.19 -14.18
CA SER A 32 -3.57 -6.42 -15.51
C SER A 32 -2.75 -5.22 -16.00
N SER A 33 -1.68 -5.50 -16.76
CA SER A 33 -0.82 -4.47 -17.38
C SER A 33 -1.63 -3.40 -18.13
N LYS A 34 -2.70 -3.79 -18.84
CA LYS A 34 -3.58 -2.86 -19.54
C LYS A 34 -4.33 -1.91 -18.59
N LYS A 35 -4.80 -2.41 -17.43
CA LYS A 35 -5.46 -1.57 -16.42
C LYS A 35 -4.51 -0.54 -15.84
N ILE A 36 -3.27 -0.96 -15.51
CA ILE A 36 -2.23 -0.03 -15.00
C ILE A 36 -1.95 1.06 -16.02
N GLU A 37 -1.70 0.67 -17.27
CA GLU A 37 -1.44 1.61 -18.38
C GLU A 37 -2.60 2.62 -18.55
N THR A 38 -3.83 2.14 -18.54
CA THR A 38 -5.01 3.01 -18.64
C THR A 38 -5.07 4.00 -17.48
N ALA A 39 -4.84 3.55 -16.24
CA ALA A 39 -4.88 4.43 -15.07
C ALA A 39 -3.76 5.48 -15.10
N LEU A 40 -2.54 5.11 -15.52
CA LEU A 40 -1.44 6.07 -15.68
C LEU A 40 -1.73 7.10 -16.77
N ASN A 41 -2.25 6.67 -17.92
CA ASN A 41 -2.62 7.57 -19.01
C ASN A 41 -3.72 8.57 -18.60
N ASN A 42 -4.68 8.15 -17.76
CA ASN A 42 -5.71 9.06 -17.22
C ASN A 42 -5.14 10.15 -16.29
N LEU A 43 -3.90 9.98 -15.82
CA LEU A 43 -3.15 10.95 -15.01
C LEU A 43 -2.10 11.69 -15.83
N ASP A 44 -2.08 11.53 -17.16
CA ASP A 44 -1.04 12.05 -18.07
C ASP A 44 0.38 11.56 -17.70
N VAL A 45 0.48 10.38 -17.06
CA VAL A 45 1.76 9.74 -16.73
C VAL A 45 2.10 8.71 -17.79
N ASP A 46 3.15 8.99 -18.56
CA ASP A 46 3.71 8.06 -19.53
C ASP A 46 4.35 6.86 -18.83
N PRO A 47 3.90 5.61 -19.06
CA PRO A 47 4.49 4.43 -18.45
C PRO A 47 6.00 4.27 -18.71
N TYR A 48 6.52 4.75 -19.83
CA TYR A 48 7.96 4.75 -20.14
C TYR A 48 8.78 5.70 -19.24
N LYS A 49 8.12 6.62 -18.54
CA LYS A 49 8.75 7.57 -17.60
C LYS A 49 8.70 7.09 -16.15
N LEU A 50 8.20 5.88 -15.89
CA LEU A 50 8.33 5.27 -14.58
C LEU A 50 9.80 4.92 -14.30
N ASN A 51 10.24 5.22 -13.10
CA ASN A 51 11.63 4.95 -12.66
C ASN A 51 11.78 3.61 -11.95
N GLY A 52 10.67 2.93 -11.67
CA GLY A 52 10.68 1.58 -11.11
C GLY A 52 9.34 1.15 -10.55
N ILE A 53 9.30 -0.16 -10.25
CA ILE A 53 8.18 -0.82 -9.58
C ILE A 53 8.71 -1.40 -8.28
N LEU A 54 8.16 -0.97 -7.14
CA LEU A 54 8.43 -1.55 -5.83
C LEU A 54 7.42 -2.66 -5.57
N ILE A 55 7.88 -3.80 -5.05
CA ILE A 55 7.01 -4.93 -4.73
C ILE A 55 6.98 -5.16 -3.22
N THR A 56 5.77 -5.15 -2.66
CA THR A 56 5.52 -5.41 -1.24
C THR A 56 5.67 -6.90 -0.91
N HIS A 57 5.01 -7.76 -1.67
CA HIS A 57 5.04 -9.22 -1.52
C HIS A 57 4.47 -9.93 -2.77
N GLU A 58 4.48 -11.27 -2.78
CA GLU A 58 4.21 -12.10 -3.96
C GLU A 58 2.74 -12.49 -4.18
N HIS A 59 1.78 -12.07 -3.37
CA HIS A 59 0.38 -12.41 -3.60
C HIS A 59 -0.13 -11.87 -4.95
N SER A 60 -1.05 -12.61 -5.55
CA SER A 60 -1.51 -12.34 -6.92
C SER A 60 -2.10 -10.94 -7.11
N ASP A 61 -2.80 -10.44 -6.12
CA ASP A 61 -3.38 -9.09 -6.10
C ASP A 61 -2.34 -7.96 -5.92
N HIS A 62 -1.04 -8.31 -5.83
CA HIS A 62 0.09 -7.37 -5.83
C HIS A 62 1.01 -7.53 -7.05
N ILE A 63 1.01 -8.71 -7.71
CA ILE A 63 1.96 -8.99 -8.80
C ILE A 63 1.32 -9.49 -10.11
N GLN A 64 -0.01 -9.59 -10.23
CA GLN A 64 -0.69 -10.19 -11.39
C GLN A 64 -0.20 -9.63 -12.73
N GLY A 65 -0.07 -8.31 -12.85
CA GLY A 65 0.38 -7.63 -14.06
C GLY A 65 1.87 -7.41 -14.17
N LEU A 66 2.63 -7.62 -13.09
CA LEU A 66 4.02 -7.21 -12.92
C LEU A 66 4.92 -7.60 -14.09
N GLY A 67 5.08 -8.89 -14.37
CA GLY A 67 6.04 -9.35 -15.38
C GLY A 67 5.70 -8.87 -16.78
N THR A 68 4.39 -8.77 -17.11
CA THR A 68 3.93 -8.24 -18.40
C THR A 68 4.18 -6.75 -18.53
N PHE A 69 3.89 -5.99 -17.46
CA PHE A 69 4.06 -4.55 -17.42
C PHE A 69 5.54 -4.15 -17.42
N ALA A 70 6.35 -4.75 -16.55
CA ALA A 70 7.79 -4.51 -16.49
C ALA A 70 8.49 -4.84 -17.81
N LYS A 71 8.14 -5.98 -18.45
CA LYS A 71 8.67 -6.36 -19.76
C LYS A 71 8.30 -5.37 -20.87
N LYS A 72 7.01 -4.93 -20.90
CA LYS A 72 6.50 -4.05 -21.95
C LYS A 72 7.22 -2.69 -21.97
N PHE A 73 7.52 -2.16 -20.79
CA PHE A 73 8.07 -0.80 -20.64
C PHE A 73 9.55 -0.78 -20.21
N ASP A 74 10.20 -1.98 -20.17
CA ASP A 74 11.61 -2.18 -19.76
C ASP A 74 11.94 -1.55 -18.39
N LEU A 75 11.06 -1.77 -17.39
CA LEU A 75 11.12 -1.09 -16.10
C LEU A 75 11.96 -1.84 -15.06
N PRO A 76 12.75 -1.12 -14.24
CA PRO A 76 13.38 -1.68 -13.05
C PRO A 76 12.34 -2.16 -12.03
N VAL A 77 12.57 -3.33 -11.44
CA VAL A 77 11.75 -3.93 -10.38
C VAL A 77 12.59 -4.04 -9.13
N TYR A 78 12.12 -3.43 -8.04
CA TYR A 78 12.77 -3.44 -6.73
C TYR A 78 12.01 -4.40 -5.81
N VAL A 79 12.64 -5.46 -5.37
CA VAL A 79 12.01 -6.54 -4.62
C VAL A 79 13.02 -7.20 -3.69
N ASN A 80 12.60 -7.67 -2.51
CA ASN A 80 13.51 -8.46 -1.69
C ASN A 80 13.67 -9.90 -2.23
N GLN A 81 14.78 -10.54 -1.91
CA GLN A 81 15.15 -11.84 -2.48
C GLN A 81 14.10 -12.93 -2.26
N LYS A 82 13.54 -13.03 -1.03
CA LYS A 82 12.56 -14.09 -0.72
C LYS A 82 11.27 -13.92 -1.51
N THR A 83 10.77 -12.69 -1.61
CA THR A 83 9.59 -12.37 -2.44
C THR A 83 9.85 -12.67 -3.91
N LEU A 84 11.05 -12.33 -4.44
CA LEU A 84 11.43 -12.65 -5.82
C LEU A 84 11.42 -14.17 -6.09
N ASP A 85 11.95 -14.95 -5.16
CA ASP A 85 12.00 -16.41 -5.29
C ASP A 85 10.63 -17.06 -5.17
N ALA A 86 9.69 -16.42 -4.46
CA ALA A 86 8.31 -16.87 -4.32
C ALA A 86 7.40 -16.49 -5.51
N MET A 87 7.89 -15.71 -6.50
CA MET A 87 7.12 -15.33 -7.69
C MET A 87 7.80 -15.78 -9.03
N PRO A 88 8.12 -17.07 -9.23
CA PRO A 88 8.92 -17.54 -10.36
C PRO A 88 8.32 -17.17 -11.72
N LYS A 89 6.99 -17.29 -11.88
CA LYS A 89 6.28 -16.94 -13.13
C LYS A 89 6.40 -15.46 -13.52
N GLN A 90 6.51 -14.56 -12.56
CA GLN A 90 6.72 -13.14 -12.83
C GLN A 90 8.21 -12.87 -13.08
N LYS A 91 9.09 -13.45 -12.27
CA LYS A 91 10.55 -13.36 -12.40
C LYS A 91 11.01 -13.71 -13.82
N GLU A 92 10.54 -14.82 -14.39
CA GLU A 92 10.88 -15.26 -15.75
C GLU A 92 10.55 -14.24 -16.85
N LYS A 93 9.60 -13.34 -16.62
CA LYS A 93 9.21 -12.30 -17.58
C LYS A 93 10.01 -11.01 -17.45
N ILE A 94 10.68 -10.80 -16.31
CA ILE A 94 11.46 -9.60 -16.02
C ILE A 94 12.89 -9.83 -16.50
N ALA A 95 13.44 -8.90 -17.28
CA ALA A 95 14.84 -8.99 -17.69
C ALA A 95 15.75 -8.92 -16.46
N GLU A 96 16.78 -9.77 -16.41
CA GLU A 96 17.69 -9.86 -15.25
C GLU A 96 18.31 -8.51 -14.89
N LYS A 97 18.69 -7.70 -15.90
CA LYS A 97 19.21 -6.33 -15.72
C LYS A 97 18.27 -5.38 -14.98
N ASN A 98 16.96 -5.69 -14.98
CA ASN A 98 15.91 -4.88 -14.36
C ASN A 98 15.53 -5.35 -12.95
N ILE A 99 16.10 -6.45 -12.46
CA ILE A 99 15.87 -6.96 -11.11
C ILE A 99 16.83 -6.28 -10.15
N ASN A 100 16.29 -5.51 -9.21
CA ASN A 100 17.03 -4.82 -8.17
C ASN A 100 16.66 -5.39 -6.80
N ILE A 101 17.61 -6.07 -6.16
CA ILE A 101 17.38 -6.68 -4.85
C ILE A 101 17.51 -5.62 -3.77
N ILE A 102 16.43 -5.42 -3.00
CA ILE A 102 16.38 -4.55 -1.84
C ILE A 102 16.46 -5.35 -0.55
N LYS A 103 16.98 -4.72 0.50
CA LYS A 103 17.02 -5.31 1.85
C LYS A 103 16.08 -4.57 2.78
N ILE A 104 15.30 -5.34 3.53
CA ILE A 104 14.37 -4.78 4.54
C ILE A 104 15.16 -3.98 5.57
N GLU A 105 14.63 -2.83 5.99
CA GLU A 105 15.23 -1.84 6.90
C GLU A 105 16.43 -1.05 6.33
N GLU A 106 16.99 -1.40 5.15
CA GLU A 106 18.04 -0.63 4.48
C GLU A 106 17.43 0.41 3.52
N LYS A 107 17.93 1.65 3.57
CA LYS A 107 17.50 2.71 2.65
C LYS A 107 18.22 2.59 1.31
N PHE A 108 17.50 2.86 0.24
CA PHE A 108 18.05 3.03 -1.11
C PHE A 108 17.41 4.24 -1.80
N GLU A 109 17.93 4.62 -2.95
CA GLU A 109 17.51 5.83 -3.66
C GLU A 109 17.04 5.49 -5.08
N ILE A 110 16.00 6.16 -5.53
CA ILE A 110 15.57 6.23 -6.93
C ILE A 110 15.45 7.71 -7.26
N ASN A 111 16.36 8.22 -8.09
CA ASN A 111 16.52 9.64 -8.43
C ASN A 111 16.54 10.53 -7.17
N ASP A 112 15.50 11.36 -6.99
CA ASP A 112 15.39 12.33 -5.89
C ASP A 112 14.57 11.81 -4.69
N SER A 113 14.23 10.53 -4.68
CA SER A 113 13.47 9.89 -3.62
C SER A 113 14.31 8.88 -2.88
N LYS A 114 14.30 8.95 -1.53
CA LYS A 114 14.89 7.93 -0.67
C LYS A 114 13.80 7.00 -0.16
N ILE A 115 14.02 5.69 -0.24
CA ILE A 115 13.03 4.67 0.05
C ILE A 115 13.57 3.74 1.14
N LYS A 116 12.74 3.45 2.13
CA LYS A 116 13.04 2.48 3.18
C LYS A 116 11.95 1.41 3.23
N PRO A 117 12.22 0.15 2.85
CA PRO A 117 11.30 -0.95 3.11
C PRO A 117 11.34 -1.32 4.59
N PHE A 118 10.20 -1.71 5.17
CA PHE A 118 10.10 -2.20 6.54
C PHE A 118 9.23 -3.46 6.61
N SER A 119 9.51 -4.34 7.57
CA SER A 119 8.83 -5.63 7.69
C SER A 119 7.38 -5.48 8.15
N ILE A 120 6.50 -6.32 7.57
CA ILE A 120 5.07 -6.42 7.92
C ILE A 120 4.76 -7.88 8.26
N PRO A 121 3.98 -8.18 9.31
CA PRO A 121 3.51 -9.54 9.62
C PRO A 121 2.34 -9.90 8.69
N HIS A 122 2.62 -10.70 7.67
CA HIS A 122 1.63 -11.23 6.73
C HIS A 122 2.02 -12.64 6.27
N ASP A 123 1.07 -13.41 5.74
CA ASP A 123 1.27 -14.79 5.30
C ASP A 123 1.91 -14.86 3.89
N ALA A 124 3.05 -14.20 3.72
CA ALA A 124 3.85 -14.13 2.52
C ALA A 124 5.33 -14.43 2.82
N ALA A 125 6.17 -14.58 1.78
CA ALA A 125 7.57 -15.03 1.94
C ALA A 125 8.45 -14.04 2.73
N ASN A 126 8.28 -12.73 2.48
CA ASN A 126 8.95 -11.66 3.24
C ASN A 126 8.27 -10.30 2.95
N PRO A 127 7.04 -10.10 3.44
CA PRO A 127 6.25 -8.93 3.11
C PRO A 127 6.82 -7.65 3.74
N CYS A 128 6.68 -6.53 3.00
CA CYS A 128 7.15 -5.23 3.46
C CYS A 128 6.22 -4.09 3.06
N GLY A 129 6.21 -3.05 3.88
CA GLY A 129 5.73 -1.73 3.52
C GLY A 129 6.89 -0.81 3.12
N PHE A 130 6.58 0.42 2.72
CA PHE A 130 7.56 1.39 2.27
C PHE A 130 7.38 2.75 2.93
N CYS A 131 8.48 3.33 3.43
CA CYS A 131 8.57 4.76 3.70
C CYS A 131 9.28 5.43 2.52
N ILE A 132 8.69 6.49 1.98
CA ILE A 132 9.26 7.29 0.89
C ILE A 132 9.53 8.69 1.42
N PHE A 133 10.75 9.15 1.19
CA PHE A 133 11.24 10.46 1.65
C PHE A 133 11.60 11.32 0.44
N LYS A 134 11.16 12.57 0.48
CA LYS A 134 11.56 13.63 -0.46
C LYS A 134 11.75 14.92 0.33
N ASP A 135 12.95 15.44 0.33
CA ASP A 135 13.33 16.58 1.15
C ASP A 135 12.98 16.35 2.64
N ASN A 136 12.21 17.23 3.27
CA ASN A 136 11.75 17.09 4.66
C ASN A 136 10.39 16.37 4.78
N LYS A 137 9.87 15.80 3.69
CA LYS A 137 8.58 15.13 3.67
C LYS A 137 8.75 13.62 3.70
N LYS A 138 7.87 12.96 4.42
CA LYS A 138 7.78 11.51 4.50
C LYS A 138 6.35 11.09 4.25
N MET A 139 6.18 10.06 3.45
CA MET A 139 4.96 9.27 3.34
C MET A 139 5.24 7.81 3.58
N SER A 140 4.25 7.07 4.06
CA SER A 140 4.38 5.64 4.31
C SER A 140 3.20 4.86 3.73
N ILE A 141 3.48 3.65 3.29
CA ILE A 141 2.50 2.73 2.70
C ILE A 141 2.61 1.41 3.46
N ALA A 142 1.49 0.97 4.03
CA ALA A 142 1.40 -0.23 4.85
C ALA A 142 0.05 -0.92 4.61
N THR A 143 0.07 -1.99 3.83
CA THR A 143 -1.06 -2.88 3.55
C THR A 143 -0.69 -4.31 3.92
N ASP A 144 -1.69 -5.17 4.02
CA ASP A 144 -1.50 -6.59 4.35
C ASP A 144 -0.85 -6.79 5.72
N ILE A 145 -1.47 -6.16 6.71
CA ILE A 145 -0.97 -6.10 8.09
C ILE A 145 -1.80 -7.04 8.97
N GLY A 146 -1.23 -8.17 9.35
CA GLY A 146 -1.92 -9.09 10.25
C GLY A 146 -2.19 -8.49 11.64
N HIS A 147 -1.24 -7.73 12.16
CA HIS A 147 -1.40 -6.94 13.39
C HIS A 147 -0.38 -5.80 13.46
N MET A 148 -0.76 -4.73 14.12
CA MET A 148 0.13 -3.59 14.32
C MET A 148 1.23 -3.93 15.34
N THR A 149 2.49 -3.70 14.96
CA THR A 149 3.67 -3.89 15.82
C THR A 149 4.33 -2.54 16.14
N ASN A 150 5.10 -2.48 17.23
CA ASN A 150 5.89 -1.29 17.55
C ASN A 150 6.88 -0.96 16.41
N GLY A 151 7.39 -1.96 15.70
CA GLY A 151 8.28 -1.76 14.56
C GLY A 151 7.58 -1.05 13.39
N ILE A 152 6.34 -1.45 13.09
CA ILE A 152 5.53 -0.77 12.06
C ILE A 152 5.22 0.65 12.52
N LEU A 153 4.67 0.84 13.73
CA LEU A 153 4.34 2.17 14.26
C LEU A 153 5.53 3.12 14.15
N LYS A 154 6.73 2.70 14.60
CA LYS A 154 7.95 3.49 14.49
C LYS A 154 8.32 3.84 13.04
N ASN A 155 8.05 2.95 12.09
CA ASN A 155 8.27 3.25 10.67
C ASN A 155 7.19 4.19 10.11
N LEU A 156 5.99 4.24 10.67
CA LEU A 156 4.92 5.16 10.25
C LEU A 156 5.01 6.55 10.91
N GLU A 157 5.61 6.67 12.12
CA GLU A 157 5.82 7.95 12.81
C GLU A 157 6.47 8.99 11.89
N ASP A 158 6.18 10.28 12.14
CA ASP A 158 6.66 11.44 11.37
C ASP A 158 6.25 11.45 9.88
N SER A 159 5.33 10.58 9.47
CA SER A 159 4.77 10.64 8.12
C SER A 159 3.73 11.75 8.02
N LEU A 160 3.82 12.57 6.97
CA LEU A 160 2.79 13.57 6.65
C LEU A 160 1.56 12.92 6.01
N PHE A 161 1.77 11.80 5.32
CA PHE A 161 0.73 10.97 4.70
C PHE A 161 0.99 9.48 4.98
N VAL A 162 -0.08 8.73 5.26
CA VAL A 162 -0.04 7.27 5.36
C VAL A 162 -1.16 6.66 4.52
N LEU A 163 -0.81 5.72 3.62
CA LEU A 163 -1.78 4.72 3.15
C LEU A 163 -1.74 3.57 4.15
N LEU A 164 -2.85 3.33 4.83
CA LEU A 164 -2.97 2.28 5.86
C LEU A 164 -4.06 1.29 5.48
N GLU A 165 -3.80 0.01 5.68
CA GLU A 165 -4.83 -1.01 5.54
C GLU A 165 -6.01 -0.76 6.48
N SER A 166 -7.22 -0.95 5.94
CA SER A 166 -8.48 -1.04 6.68
C SER A 166 -9.33 -2.11 5.99
N ASN A 167 -8.93 -3.39 6.20
CA ASN A 167 -9.41 -4.47 5.36
C ASN A 167 -10.84 -4.87 5.68
N TYR A 168 -11.16 -5.07 6.96
CA TYR A 168 -12.45 -5.63 7.34
C TYR A 168 -13.03 -4.95 8.58
N ASP A 169 -14.36 -4.99 8.68
CA ASP A 169 -15.08 -4.79 9.91
C ASP A 169 -15.32 -6.15 10.60
N PRO A 170 -15.02 -6.34 11.90
CA PRO A 170 -15.16 -7.61 12.59
C PRO A 170 -16.58 -8.17 12.60
N GLU A 171 -17.61 -7.33 12.73
CA GLU A 171 -19.00 -7.79 12.72
C GLU A 171 -19.41 -8.21 11.31
N VAL A 172 -19.11 -7.38 10.29
CA VAL A 172 -19.42 -7.71 8.90
C VAL A 172 -18.67 -8.96 8.48
N LEU A 173 -17.41 -9.14 8.89
CA LEU A 173 -16.65 -10.35 8.63
C LEU A 173 -17.34 -11.58 9.25
N MET A 174 -17.80 -11.46 10.50
CA MET A 174 -18.47 -12.55 11.18
C MET A 174 -19.72 -13.04 10.41
N TYR A 175 -20.52 -12.13 9.89
CA TYR A 175 -21.75 -12.43 9.14
C TYR A 175 -21.54 -12.57 7.62
N SER A 176 -20.32 -12.38 7.11
CA SER A 176 -20.00 -12.55 5.68
C SER A 176 -20.20 -13.98 5.19
N LYS A 177 -20.28 -14.16 3.87
CA LYS A 177 -20.39 -15.48 3.23
C LYS A 177 -19.08 -16.27 3.22
N TYR A 178 -17.99 -15.71 3.72
CA TYR A 178 -16.70 -16.40 3.76
C TYR A 178 -16.76 -17.67 4.62
N PRO A 179 -16.12 -18.77 4.17
CA PRO A 179 -15.95 -19.97 4.99
C PRO A 179 -15.20 -19.65 6.29
N TYR A 180 -15.52 -20.38 7.36
CA TYR A 180 -14.91 -20.16 8.68
C TYR A 180 -13.36 -20.16 8.68
N PRO A 181 -12.66 -21.08 7.96
CA PRO A 181 -11.21 -21.04 7.86
C PRO A 181 -10.68 -19.71 7.27
N LEU A 182 -11.37 -19.15 6.25
CA LEU A 182 -10.97 -17.87 5.65
C LEU A 182 -11.21 -16.70 6.62
N LYS A 183 -12.31 -16.69 7.36
CA LYS A 183 -12.55 -15.69 8.42
C LYS A 183 -11.44 -15.72 9.47
N ASN A 184 -11.00 -16.91 9.89
CA ASN A 184 -9.91 -17.06 10.84
C ASN A 184 -8.56 -16.62 10.27
N ARG A 185 -8.30 -16.86 8.98
CA ARG A 185 -7.11 -16.35 8.29
C ARG A 185 -7.12 -14.83 8.26
N ILE A 186 -8.24 -14.20 7.84
CA ILE A 186 -8.37 -12.74 7.72
C ILE A 186 -8.07 -12.04 9.05
N ARG A 187 -8.67 -12.48 10.15
CA ARG A 187 -8.50 -11.90 11.50
C ARG A 187 -7.27 -12.42 12.26
N GLY A 188 -6.50 -13.30 11.65
CA GLY A 188 -5.34 -13.92 12.29
C GLY A 188 -4.13 -12.97 12.38
N PRO A 189 -3.10 -13.33 13.16
CA PRO A 189 -1.95 -12.45 13.43
C PRO A 189 -1.06 -12.19 12.20
N ILE A 190 -1.27 -12.94 11.12
CA ILE A 190 -0.63 -12.74 9.81
C ILE A 190 -1.68 -12.55 8.70
N GLY A 191 -2.90 -12.16 9.06
CA GLY A 191 -4.00 -11.86 8.14
C GLY A 191 -4.01 -10.39 7.74
N HIS A 192 -5.07 -9.67 8.14
CA HIS A 192 -5.30 -8.27 7.75
C HIS A 192 -5.72 -7.39 8.93
N LEU A 193 -5.56 -6.08 8.78
CA LEU A 193 -5.90 -5.09 9.79
C LEU A 193 -7.39 -4.75 9.75
N SER A 194 -8.04 -4.71 10.92
CA SER A 194 -9.43 -4.29 11.04
C SER A 194 -9.59 -2.76 10.93
N ASN A 195 -10.83 -2.30 10.67
CA ASN A 195 -11.15 -0.87 10.69
C ASN A 195 -10.82 -0.23 12.06
N GLN A 196 -11.12 -0.95 13.17
CA GLN A 196 -10.86 -0.47 14.52
C GLN A 196 -9.35 -0.32 14.79
N ASP A 197 -8.54 -1.28 14.35
CA ASP A 197 -7.09 -1.20 14.56
C ASP A 197 -6.44 -0.17 13.63
N ALA A 198 -7.02 0.06 12.44
CA ALA A 198 -6.65 1.19 11.59
C ALA A 198 -6.93 2.53 12.27
N GLY A 199 -8.11 2.71 12.89
CA GLY A 199 -8.47 3.90 13.66
C GLY A 199 -7.49 4.18 14.79
N LYS A 200 -7.25 3.19 15.67
CA LYS A 200 -6.27 3.30 16.76
C LYS A 200 -4.88 3.68 16.26
N THR A 201 -4.44 3.08 15.14
CA THR A 201 -3.15 3.38 14.55
C THR A 201 -3.06 4.83 14.08
N ILE A 202 -4.09 5.32 13.37
CA ILE A 202 -4.15 6.69 12.89
C ILE A 202 -4.17 7.66 14.07
N SER A 203 -4.97 7.39 15.13
CA SER A 203 -4.98 8.19 16.36
C SER A 203 -3.60 8.31 16.99
N CYS A 204 -2.84 7.22 17.07
CA CYS A 204 -1.46 7.26 17.55
C CYS A 204 -0.56 8.13 16.67
N LEU A 205 -0.69 8.04 15.34
CA LEU A 205 0.16 8.76 14.40
C LEU A 205 -0.11 10.27 14.34
N LEU A 206 -1.30 10.72 14.75
CA LEU A 206 -1.59 12.16 14.84
C LEU A 206 -0.66 12.87 15.83
N HIS A 207 -0.24 12.21 16.91
CA HIS A 207 0.73 12.76 17.86
C HIS A 207 2.12 12.97 17.24
N SER A 208 2.46 12.23 16.19
CA SER A 208 3.75 12.37 15.46
C SER A 208 3.63 13.25 14.21
N GLY A 209 2.54 13.99 14.04
CA GLY A 209 2.42 15.00 12.99
C GLY A 209 1.75 14.55 11.70
N LEU A 210 1.06 13.40 11.68
CA LEU A 210 0.25 12.96 10.53
C LEU A 210 -0.77 14.04 10.14
N LYS A 211 -0.86 14.35 8.84
CA LYS A 211 -1.78 15.37 8.30
C LYS A 211 -2.84 14.76 7.39
N GLN A 212 -2.49 13.67 6.72
CA GLN A 212 -3.34 13.03 5.74
C GLN A 212 -3.24 11.52 5.86
N ALA A 213 -4.34 10.81 5.73
CA ALA A 213 -4.36 9.35 5.69
C ALA A 213 -5.33 8.86 4.62
N MET A 214 -4.99 7.75 3.98
CA MET A 214 -5.89 7.03 3.10
C MET A 214 -6.06 5.60 3.61
N LEU A 215 -7.31 5.20 3.85
CA LEU A 215 -7.66 3.82 4.12
C LEU A 215 -7.63 3.03 2.83
N GLY A 216 -6.90 1.94 2.80
CA GLY A 216 -6.74 1.11 1.60
C GLY A 216 -6.97 -0.37 1.86
N HIS A 217 -6.85 -1.16 0.80
CA HIS A 217 -6.95 -2.62 0.84
C HIS A 217 -8.25 -3.17 1.45
N LEU A 218 -9.39 -2.50 1.17
CA LEU A 218 -10.69 -2.90 1.71
C LEU A 218 -11.16 -4.24 1.11
N SER A 219 -11.63 -5.15 1.97
CA SER A 219 -12.29 -6.37 1.55
C SER A 219 -13.62 -6.08 0.83
N LYS A 220 -13.93 -6.87 -0.19
CA LYS A 220 -15.18 -6.74 -0.94
C LYS A 220 -16.40 -7.23 -0.13
N GLU A 221 -16.21 -8.28 0.67
CA GLU A 221 -17.30 -9.01 1.32
C GLU A 221 -17.46 -8.64 2.80
N SER A 222 -16.42 -8.08 3.41
CA SER A 222 -16.40 -7.78 4.84
C SER A 222 -16.10 -6.33 5.19
N ASN A 223 -16.21 -5.43 4.18
CA ASN A 223 -16.05 -4.00 4.39
C ASN A 223 -16.73 -3.19 3.27
N PHE A 224 -16.92 -1.88 3.50
CA PHE A 224 -17.27 -0.89 2.49
C PHE A 224 -16.75 0.50 2.90
N PRO A 225 -16.54 1.41 1.94
CA PRO A 225 -15.83 2.68 2.20
C PRO A 225 -16.41 3.52 3.32
N GLU A 226 -17.73 3.65 3.39
CA GLU A 226 -18.43 4.47 4.37
C GLU A 226 -18.26 3.91 5.80
N LEU A 227 -18.27 2.59 5.95
CA LEU A 227 -18.06 1.94 7.25
C LEU A 227 -16.62 2.12 7.72
N ALA A 228 -15.63 1.87 6.85
CA ALA A 228 -14.22 2.06 7.19
C ALA A 228 -13.95 3.51 7.60
N TYR A 229 -14.44 4.48 6.84
CA TYR A 229 -14.33 5.90 7.15
C TYR A 229 -14.96 6.24 8.52
N LYS A 230 -16.22 5.83 8.71
CA LYS A 230 -16.98 6.12 9.95
C LYS A 230 -16.28 5.52 11.17
N THR A 231 -15.84 4.26 11.10
CA THR A 231 -15.16 3.59 12.23
C THR A 231 -13.89 4.34 12.65
N VAL A 232 -13.10 4.81 11.69
CA VAL A 232 -11.87 5.57 11.98
C VAL A 232 -12.22 6.94 12.57
N VAL A 233 -13.22 7.65 12.03
CA VAL A 233 -13.67 8.95 12.57
C VAL A 233 -14.19 8.79 14.00
N GLU A 234 -14.96 7.75 14.30
CA GLU A 234 -15.46 7.47 15.66
C GLU A 234 -14.30 7.21 16.64
N ASP A 235 -13.25 6.52 16.22
CA ASP A 235 -12.04 6.33 17.04
C ASP A 235 -11.32 7.67 17.30
N LEU A 236 -11.17 8.52 16.27
CA LEU A 236 -10.58 9.85 16.42
C LEU A 236 -11.34 10.71 17.44
N ILE A 237 -12.67 10.78 17.32
CA ILE A 237 -13.54 11.52 18.24
C ILE A 237 -13.40 10.97 19.67
N SER A 238 -13.39 9.63 19.82
CA SER A 238 -13.24 8.97 21.12
C SER A 238 -11.90 9.28 21.80
N ASN A 239 -10.88 9.59 21.02
CA ASN A 239 -9.55 10.03 21.48
C ASN A 239 -9.40 11.56 21.57
N ASN A 240 -10.53 12.30 21.55
CA ASN A 240 -10.61 13.78 21.65
C ASN A 240 -9.93 14.52 20.48
N TYR A 241 -9.82 13.92 19.31
CA TYR A 241 -9.42 14.62 18.09
C TYR A 241 -10.63 15.24 17.40
N ASP A 242 -10.44 16.44 16.88
CA ASP A 242 -11.41 17.05 15.95
C ASP A 242 -11.36 16.25 14.63
N GLU A 243 -12.52 15.98 14.03
CA GLU A 243 -12.63 15.31 12.73
C GLU A 243 -11.86 16.05 11.61
N ASN A 244 -11.63 17.36 11.78
CA ASN A 244 -10.84 18.19 10.87
C ASN A 244 -9.32 18.15 11.14
N SER A 245 -8.87 17.41 12.16
CA SER A 245 -7.44 17.29 12.49
C SER A 245 -6.66 16.53 11.42
N LEU A 246 -7.36 15.75 10.57
CA LEU A 246 -6.81 14.87 9.57
C LEU A 246 -7.63 14.92 8.27
N ASN A 247 -6.95 15.05 7.13
CA ASN A 247 -7.59 14.77 5.86
C ASN A 247 -7.65 13.25 5.65
N LEU A 248 -8.81 12.66 5.92
CA LEU A 248 -9.03 11.21 5.78
C LEU A 248 -9.69 10.89 4.44
N TYR A 249 -9.10 9.94 3.72
CA TYR A 249 -9.58 9.44 2.44
C TYR A 249 -9.82 7.92 2.52
N VAL A 250 -10.62 7.39 1.59
CA VAL A 250 -10.77 5.95 1.38
C VAL A 250 -10.45 5.63 -0.08
N ALA A 251 -9.52 4.72 -0.29
CA ALA A 251 -9.15 4.26 -1.64
C ALA A 251 -10.30 3.45 -2.26
N LYS A 252 -10.57 3.72 -3.51
CA LYS A 252 -11.54 2.94 -4.28
C LYS A 252 -10.88 1.68 -4.88
N ARG A 253 -11.67 0.63 -5.01
CA ARG A 253 -11.20 -0.64 -5.54
C ARG A 253 -10.84 -0.58 -7.02
N ASP A 254 -11.75 -0.03 -7.84
CA ASP A 254 -11.70 -0.11 -9.30
C ASP A 254 -11.57 1.27 -9.96
N GLU A 255 -11.37 2.31 -9.18
CA GLU A 255 -11.20 3.69 -9.63
C GLU A 255 -9.97 4.32 -8.99
N GLN A 256 -9.25 5.10 -9.78
CA GLN A 256 -8.14 5.88 -9.26
C GLN A 256 -8.61 7.02 -8.34
N SER A 257 -7.82 7.33 -7.33
CA SER A 257 -8.04 8.50 -6.49
C SER A 257 -7.67 9.79 -7.24
N LYS A 258 -8.04 10.94 -6.68
CA LYS A 258 -7.35 12.18 -7.03
C LYS A 258 -5.90 12.12 -6.58
N ILE A 259 -5.03 12.91 -7.22
CA ILE A 259 -3.65 13.09 -6.75
C ILE A 259 -3.70 13.85 -5.42
N ILE A 260 -3.03 13.28 -4.43
CA ILE A 260 -2.86 13.90 -3.10
C ILE A 260 -1.46 14.52 -3.06
N ASN A 261 -1.40 15.81 -2.79
CA ASN A 261 -0.14 16.53 -2.58
C ASN A 261 0.23 16.48 -1.09
N ILE A 262 1.46 16.10 -0.81
CA ILE A 262 2.00 15.91 0.54
C ILE A 262 3.01 17.01 0.86
#